data_973a0598d048564f9870e4ad6e8a73b5
#
_entry.id   973a0598d048564f9870e4ad6e8a73b5
#
_cell.length_a   1.000
_cell.length_b   1.000
_cell.length_c   1.000
_cell.angle_alpha   90.00
_cell.angle_beta   90.00
_cell.angle_gamma   90.00
#
_symmetry.space_group_name_H-M   'P 1'
#
loop_
_entity.id
_entity.type
_entity.pdbx_description
1 polymer ?
#
loop_
_entity_poly.entity_id
_entity_poly.type
_entity_poly.pdbx_seq_one_letter_code
_entity_poly.pdbx_strand_id
1 'polypeptide(L)'
;MKDFGSERVTEPPGTIPSMAWKLDNSREIGDKEMRVGLRAIKLEWDNFNQICSSCHYTESKIKARIEEITAKRGKLQNPYTQSSGVLYGVVDEVGTLWEGEDFKEGDSVISLTSTAGLPVH
;
A
#
# COMPACT_ATOMS: atom_id res chain seq x y z
N MET A 1 9.11 -17.66 2.39
CA MET A 1 8.61 -16.97 3.59
C MET A 1 7.21 -16.45 3.31
N LYS A 2 6.22 -17.16 3.84
CA LYS A 2 4.80 -16.87 3.52
C LYS A 2 4.12 -15.92 4.51
N ASP A 3 4.79 -15.60 5.63
CA ASP A 3 4.12 -14.98 6.76
C ASP A 3 4.20 -13.45 6.82
N PHE A 4 4.86 -12.81 5.87
CA PHE A 4 5.02 -11.35 5.87
C PHE A 4 4.49 -10.70 4.59
N GLY A 5 3.41 -11.25 4.04
CA GLY A 5 2.79 -10.74 2.82
C GLY A 5 3.51 -11.14 1.55
N SER A 6 4.48 -12.06 1.62
CA SER A 6 5.25 -12.49 0.45
C SER A 6 4.39 -13.20 -0.60
N GLU A 7 3.24 -13.76 -0.22
CA GLU A 7 2.25 -14.32 -1.14
C GLU A 7 1.60 -13.28 -2.04
N ARG A 8 1.69 -12.01 -1.68
CA ARG A 8 1.18 -10.89 -2.50
C ARG A 8 2.18 -10.41 -3.55
N VAL A 9 3.42 -10.88 -3.50
CA VAL A 9 4.45 -10.48 -4.46
C VAL A 9 4.21 -11.13 -5.82
N THR A 10 4.05 -10.31 -6.85
CA THR A 10 3.88 -10.80 -8.22
C THR A 10 5.13 -10.60 -9.08
N GLU A 11 5.91 -9.55 -8.83
CA GLU A 11 7.11 -9.22 -9.60
C GLU A 11 8.19 -8.59 -8.72
N PRO A 12 9.42 -9.09 -8.69
CA PRO A 12 9.83 -10.43 -9.12
C PRO A 12 9.49 -11.49 -8.05
N PRO A 13 9.20 -12.73 -8.46
CA PRO A 13 8.92 -13.80 -7.51
C PRO A 13 10.07 -14.01 -6.51
N GLY A 14 9.72 -14.35 -5.26
CA GLY A 14 10.70 -14.62 -4.23
C GLY A 14 11.26 -13.40 -3.49
N THR A 15 10.78 -12.21 -3.83
CA THR A 15 11.18 -10.96 -3.18
C THR A 15 10.25 -10.64 -2.01
N ILE A 16 10.71 -9.87 -1.03
CA ILE A 16 9.85 -9.34 0.02
C ILE A 16 8.99 -8.19 -0.53
N PRO A 17 7.80 -7.94 0.05
CA PRO A 17 6.88 -6.93 -0.49
C PRO A 17 7.47 -5.53 -0.67
N SER A 18 8.27 -5.05 0.28
CA SER A 18 8.85 -3.71 0.21
C SER A 18 9.84 -3.53 -0.94
N MET A 19 10.48 -4.60 -1.38
CA MET A 19 11.44 -4.60 -2.48
C MET A 19 10.84 -5.04 -3.81
N ALA A 20 9.63 -5.54 -3.80
CA ALA A 20 8.95 -5.99 -5.01
C ALA A 20 8.57 -4.81 -5.91
N TRP A 21 8.62 -5.03 -7.21
CA TRP A 21 8.11 -4.06 -8.17
C TRP A 21 6.58 -3.98 -8.11
N LYS A 22 5.93 -5.13 -7.98
CA LYS A 22 4.47 -5.22 -8.02
C LYS A 22 3.93 -6.19 -6.97
N LEU A 23 2.83 -5.79 -6.34
CA LEU A 23 2.06 -6.60 -5.42
C LEU A 23 0.66 -6.88 -6.00
N ASP A 24 0.10 -8.02 -5.62
CA ASP A 24 -1.32 -8.30 -5.84
C ASP A 24 -2.13 -7.48 -4.84
N ASN A 25 -2.89 -6.52 -5.35
CA ASN A 25 -3.74 -5.63 -4.56
C ASN A 25 -5.22 -5.98 -4.66
N SER A 26 -5.56 -7.21 -4.96
CA SER A 26 -6.95 -7.64 -4.96
C SER A 26 -7.60 -7.39 -3.58
N ARG A 27 -8.89 -7.08 -3.59
CA ARG A 27 -9.63 -6.73 -2.37
C ARG A 27 -9.92 -7.92 -1.47
N GLU A 28 -9.92 -9.11 -2.04
CA GLU A 28 -10.11 -10.33 -1.26
C GLU A 28 -8.89 -10.55 -0.37
N ILE A 29 -9.15 -10.81 0.90
CA ILE A 29 -8.10 -11.04 1.88
C ILE A 29 -7.90 -12.52 2.14
N GLY A 30 -6.65 -12.90 2.43
CA GLY A 30 -6.33 -14.23 2.94
C GLY A 30 -6.68 -14.37 4.43
N ASP A 31 -6.60 -15.58 4.94
CA ASP A 31 -7.00 -15.91 6.32
C ASP A 31 -6.20 -15.15 7.38
N LYS A 32 -4.96 -14.78 7.06
CA LYS A 32 -4.04 -14.08 7.97
C LYS A 32 -3.85 -12.61 7.62
N GLU A 33 -4.72 -12.06 6.81
CA GLU A 33 -4.69 -10.67 6.40
C GLU A 33 -5.85 -9.89 6.99
N MET A 34 -5.77 -8.57 6.96
CA MET A 34 -6.92 -7.71 7.20
C MET A 34 -7.00 -6.66 6.10
N ARG A 35 -8.22 -6.21 5.83
CA ARG A 35 -8.46 -5.12 4.89
C ARG A 35 -8.74 -3.85 5.67
N VAL A 36 -8.06 -2.78 5.27
CA VAL A 36 -8.22 -1.47 5.88
C VAL A 36 -8.85 -0.53 4.86
N GLY A 37 -9.96 0.08 5.21
CA GLY A 37 -10.56 1.15 4.43
C GLY A 37 -9.72 2.41 4.57
N LEU A 38 -9.04 2.78 3.51
CA LEU A 38 -8.10 3.89 3.50
C LEU A 38 -8.80 5.23 3.74
N ARG A 39 -8.30 6.02 4.68
CA ARG A 39 -8.79 7.39 4.98
C ARG A 39 -7.80 8.45 4.56
N ALA A 40 -6.51 8.21 4.77
CA ALA A 40 -5.46 9.15 4.41
C ALA A 40 -4.12 8.43 4.25
N ILE A 41 -3.27 9.00 3.41
CA ILE A 41 -1.87 8.58 3.28
C ILE A 41 -1.00 9.81 3.47
N LYS A 42 0.00 9.70 4.35
CA LYS A 42 1.05 10.69 4.45
C LYS A 42 2.18 10.25 3.53
N LEU A 43 2.36 10.95 2.42
CA LEU A 43 3.43 10.68 1.48
C LEU A 43 4.74 11.28 1.97
N GLU A 44 5.84 10.58 1.71
CA GLU A 44 7.17 11.12 1.93
C GLU A 44 7.41 12.30 0.99
N TRP A 45 8.18 13.29 1.45
CA TRP A 45 8.38 14.55 0.73
C TRP A 45 8.92 14.34 -0.69
N ASP A 46 9.94 13.53 -0.85
CA ASP A 46 10.55 13.28 -2.15
C ASP A 46 9.61 12.57 -3.12
N ASN A 47 8.77 11.65 -2.62
CA ASN A 47 7.71 11.00 -3.41
C ASN A 47 6.74 12.07 -3.94
N PHE A 48 6.16 12.83 -3.05
CA PHE A 48 5.15 13.84 -3.40
C PHE A 48 5.74 14.94 -4.30
N ASN A 49 6.93 15.42 -3.96
CA ASN A 49 7.61 16.46 -4.74
C ASN A 49 7.91 16.00 -6.17
N GLN A 50 8.36 14.76 -6.35
CA GLN A 50 8.60 14.21 -7.68
C GLN A 50 7.30 14.13 -8.50
N ILE A 51 6.22 13.67 -7.90
CA ILE A 51 4.91 13.60 -8.56
C ILE A 51 4.43 15.00 -8.92
N CYS A 52 4.48 15.94 -8.00
CA CYS A 52 4.05 17.32 -8.24
C CYS A 52 4.82 17.97 -9.38
N SER A 53 6.13 17.86 -9.38
CA SER A 53 6.96 18.48 -10.43
C SER A 53 6.74 17.83 -11.79
N SER A 54 6.58 16.51 -11.85
CA SER A 54 6.29 15.80 -13.11
C SER A 54 4.92 16.15 -13.69
N CYS A 55 3.99 16.57 -12.85
CA CYS A 55 2.62 16.96 -13.23
C CYS A 55 2.43 18.48 -13.33
N HIS A 56 3.51 19.25 -13.27
CA HIS A 56 3.48 20.72 -13.29
C HIS A 56 2.54 21.30 -12.24
N TYR A 57 2.50 20.68 -11.05
CA TYR A 57 1.66 21.09 -9.91
C TYR A 57 0.16 21.16 -10.21
N THR A 58 -0.31 20.42 -11.22
CA THR A 58 -1.74 20.35 -11.56
C THR A 58 -2.42 19.27 -10.72
N GLU A 59 -3.36 19.65 -9.86
CA GLU A 59 -4.02 18.75 -8.90
C GLU A 59 -4.63 17.51 -9.56
N SER A 60 -5.39 17.68 -10.64
CA SER A 60 -6.03 16.57 -11.35
C SER A 60 -5.01 15.58 -11.92
N LYS A 61 -3.87 16.06 -12.41
CA LYS A 61 -2.79 15.23 -12.93
C LYS A 61 -2.05 14.50 -11.82
N ILE A 62 -1.88 15.15 -10.67
CA ILE A 62 -1.28 14.54 -9.48
C ILE A 62 -2.13 13.36 -9.00
N LYS A 63 -3.43 13.55 -8.87
CA LYS A 63 -4.36 12.48 -8.48
C LYS A 63 -4.31 11.32 -9.46
N ALA A 64 -4.38 11.60 -10.76
CA ALA A 64 -4.31 10.58 -11.80
C ALA A 64 -2.99 9.81 -11.76
N ARG A 65 -1.88 10.49 -11.48
CA ARG A 65 -0.56 9.85 -11.39
C ARG A 65 -0.46 8.92 -10.19
N ILE A 66 -0.99 9.31 -9.03
CA ILE A 66 -1.03 8.48 -7.83
C ILE A 66 -1.86 7.22 -8.10
N GLU A 67 -3.02 7.36 -8.70
CA GLU A 67 -3.88 6.23 -9.07
C GLU A 67 -3.20 5.30 -10.07
N GLU A 68 -2.50 5.85 -11.05
CA GLU A 68 -1.74 5.08 -12.04
C GLU A 68 -0.63 4.24 -11.40
N ILE A 69 0.16 4.82 -10.49
CA ILE A 69 1.21 4.11 -9.77
C ILE A 69 0.60 2.94 -8.99
N THR A 70 -0.48 3.19 -8.27
CA THR A 70 -1.17 2.20 -7.45
C THR A 70 -1.73 1.07 -8.32
N ALA A 71 -2.36 1.40 -9.44
CA ALA A 71 -2.94 0.41 -10.35
C ALA A 71 -1.85 -0.47 -10.99
N LYS A 72 -0.74 0.12 -11.41
CA LYS A 72 0.34 -0.62 -12.07
C LYS A 72 1.14 -1.50 -11.11
N ARG A 73 1.40 -1.01 -9.91
CA ARG A 73 2.28 -1.69 -8.97
C ARG A 73 1.54 -2.46 -7.88
N GLY A 74 0.25 -2.22 -7.72
CA GLY A 74 -0.52 -2.80 -6.61
C GLY A 74 -0.12 -2.25 -5.26
N LYS A 75 0.68 -1.18 -5.23
CA LYS A 75 1.15 -0.48 -4.03
C LYS A 75 1.51 0.96 -4.37
N LEU A 76 1.53 1.82 -3.35
CA LEU A 76 1.92 3.21 -3.54
C LEU A 76 3.40 3.40 -3.18
N GLN A 77 4.25 3.20 -4.16
CA GLN A 77 5.68 3.48 -4.09
C GLN A 77 6.10 4.16 -5.39
N ASN A 78 6.72 5.34 -5.27
CA ASN A 78 7.14 6.09 -6.44
C ASN A 78 8.22 5.34 -7.21
N PRO A 79 8.04 5.06 -8.51
CA PRO A 79 9.01 4.29 -9.29
C PRO A 79 10.33 5.00 -9.53
N TYR A 80 10.38 6.32 -9.37
CA TYR A 80 11.60 7.12 -9.58
C TYR A 80 12.39 7.32 -8.29
N THR A 81 11.73 7.65 -7.20
CA THR A 81 12.38 7.94 -5.90
C THR A 81 12.44 6.72 -4.99
N GLN A 82 11.66 5.68 -5.27
CA GLN A 82 11.48 4.49 -4.43
C GLN A 82 10.87 4.80 -3.06
N SER A 83 10.47 6.01 -2.82
CA SER A 83 9.83 6.45 -1.59
C SER A 83 8.33 6.21 -1.63
N SER A 84 7.71 6.23 -0.47
CA SER A 84 6.31 5.83 -0.29
C SER A 84 5.63 6.71 0.75
N GLY A 85 4.91 6.13 1.68
CA GLY A 85 4.23 6.86 2.73
C GLY A 85 3.73 5.91 3.82
N VAL A 86 2.95 6.43 4.73
CA VAL A 86 2.23 5.66 5.75
C VAL A 86 0.73 5.90 5.61
N LEU A 87 -0.05 4.88 5.89
CA LEU A 87 -1.50 4.98 5.75
C LEU A 87 -2.19 5.06 7.12
N TYR A 88 -3.32 5.74 7.10
CA TYR A 88 -4.30 5.78 8.16
C TYR A 88 -5.64 5.30 7.61
N GLY A 89 -6.33 4.47 8.37
CA GLY A 89 -7.63 3.96 7.92
C GLY A 89 -8.41 3.28 9.02
N VAL A 90 -9.49 2.63 8.62
CA VAL A 90 -10.41 1.92 9.51
C VAL A 90 -10.48 0.47 9.06
N VAL A 91 -10.36 -0.46 10.00
CA VAL A 91 -10.44 -1.89 9.70
C VAL A 91 -11.82 -2.23 9.15
N ASP A 92 -11.83 -2.84 7.97
CA ASP A 92 -13.04 -3.23 7.25
C ASP A 92 -13.32 -4.73 7.37
N GLU A 93 -12.29 -5.56 7.32
CA GLU A 93 -12.42 -7.01 7.46
C GLU A 93 -11.14 -7.61 8.04
N VAL A 94 -11.28 -8.59 8.91
CA VAL A 94 -10.15 -9.33 9.51
C VAL A 94 -10.23 -10.79 9.09
N GLY A 95 -9.12 -11.34 8.64
CA GLY A 95 -9.04 -12.75 8.24
C GLY A 95 -9.32 -13.69 9.40
N THR A 96 -9.86 -14.87 9.10
CA THR A 96 -10.31 -15.84 10.10
C THR A 96 -9.20 -16.44 10.95
N LEU A 97 -7.97 -16.42 10.43
CA LEU A 97 -6.78 -16.93 11.12
C LEU A 97 -5.79 -15.81 11.47
N TRP A 98 -6.30 -14.57 11.62
CA TRP A 98 -5.47 -13.44 12.00
C TRP A 98 -4.76 -13.72 13.32
N GLU A 99 -3.44 -13.52 13.32
CA GLU A 99 -2.59 -13.67 14.50
C GLU A 99 -2.01 -12.29 14.85
N GLY A 100 -1.93 -11.98 16.12
CA GLY A 100 -1.42 -10.71 16.61
C GLY A 100 -2.45 -9.98 17.46
N GLU A 101 -2.46 -8.65 17.39
CA GLU A 101 -3.39 -7.82 18.15
C GLU A 101 -4.85 -8.09 17.76
N ASP A 102 -5.74 -7.96 18.74
CA ASP A 102 -7.18 -8.13 18.54
C ASP A 102 -7.78 -6.92 17.82
N PHE A 103 -7.60 -6.90 16.50
CA PHE A 103 -8.30 -5.92 15.66
C PHE A 103 -9.71 -6.40 15.33
N LYS A 104 -10.61 -5.47 15.22
CA LYS A 104 -11.97 -5.72 14.78
C LYS A 104 -12.45 -4.63 13.83
N GLU A 105 -13.49 -4.93 13.07
CA GLU A 105 -14.11 -3.96 12.17
C GLU A 105 -14.45 -2.67 12.93
N GLY A 106 -14.13 -1.54 12.31
CA GLY A 106 -14.35 -0.22 12.90
C GLY A 106 -13.16 0.35 13.66
N ASP A 107 -12.13 -0.44 13.95
CA ASP A 107 -10.94 0.06 14.62
C ASP A 107 -10.15 1.00 13.71
N SER A 108 -9.70 2.12 14.26
CA SER A 108 -8.80 3.04 13.56
C SER A 108 -7.36 2.54 13.68
N VAL A 109 -6.64 2.53 12.57
CA VAL A 109 -5.27 2.02 12.51
C VAL A 109 -4.38 2.94 11.69
N ILE A 110 -3.10 2.90 12.03
CA ILE A 110 -2.04 3.56 11.25
C ILE A 110 -0.96 2.52 10.98
N SER A 111 -0.42 2.52 9.76
CA SER A 111 0.62 1.55 9.42
C SER A 111 1.96 1.94 10.04
N LEU A 112 2.66 0.97 10.61
CA LEU A 112 4.06 1.13 10.98
C LEU A 112 4.96 0.84 9.77
N THR A 113 4.49 -0.01 8.88
CA THR A 113 5.15 -0.34 7.62
C THR A 113 4.78 0.68 6.56
N SER A 114 5.75 1.08 5.74
CA SER A 114 5.48 1.99 4.64
C SER A 114 4.62 1.33 3.55
N THR A 115 3.95 2.14 2.75
CA THR A 115 3.13 1.66 1.63
C THR A 115 3.95 0.94 0.55
N ALA A 116 5.29 0.99 0.61
CA ALA A 116 6.15 0.19 -0.25
C ALA A 116 5.98 -1.32 -0.04
N GLY A 117 5.57 -1.73 1.16
CA GLY A 117 5.37 -3.13 1.52
C GLY A 117 3.92 -3.55 1.67
N LEU A 118 2.96 -2.70 1.32
CA LEU A 118 1.54 -2.94 1.52
C LEU A 118 0.77 -2.89 0.20
N PRO A 119 -0.06 -3.91 -0.11
CA PRO A 119 -0.98 -3.83 -1.25
C PRO A 119 -1.95 -2.66 -1.06
N VAL A 120 -2.11 -1.84 -2.07
CA VAL A 120 -3.02 -0.69 -2.09
C VAL A 120 -3.89 -0.78 -3.34
N HIS A 121 -5.17 -0.65 -3.12
CA HIS A 121 -6.15 -0.71 -4.20
C HIS A 121 -6.76 0.68 -4.45
#